data_71faafc5126a2d95bb429aae3f2498c0
#
_entry.id   71faafc5126a2d95bb429aae3f2498c0
#
_cell.length_a   1.000
_cell.length_b   1.000
_cell.length_c   1.000
_cell.angle_alpha   90.00
_cell.angle_beta   90.00
_cell.angle_gamma   90.00
#
_symmetry.space_group_name_H-M   'P 1'
#
loop_
_entity.id
_entity.type
_entity.pdbx_description
1 polymer ?
#
loop_
_entity_poly.entity_id
_entity_poly.type
_entity_poly.pdbx_seq_one_letter_code
_entity_poly.pdbx_strand_id
1 'polypeptide(L)'
;MESPSKVAAHILVSIQDFSASEISMSADAHHHFARVLRLKPGQAVSVTDGRGGIRSAVVSSSFASSGLLDATSEPSQLAARGGSIGIGLALAKGEKPELAVQKLTELAVDRIVLFEAEHSVARWDPDRAAKNIERLRSVSREALQQSRGCFLPSVEWADLQELSLETGVARADFGGSNPTLDWHRMVLIGPEGGWSKSERDLIPNAVTLASTVLRAETAAIVAAALCVALRERMVASMPTNRQ
;
A
#
# COMPACT_ATOMS: atom_id res chain seq x y z
N MET A 1 14.12 6.17 -19.97
CA MET A 1 13.86 5.26 -18.86
C MET A 1 13.98 3.84 -19.41
N GLU A 2 14.99 3.08 -18.98
CA GLU A 2 15.13 1.69 -19.44
C GLU A 2 13.92 0.87 -19.01
N SER A 3 13.52 -0.07 -19.88
CA SER A 3 12.38 -0.96 -19.65
C SER A 3 12.51 -1.65 -18.28
N PRO A 4 11.45 -1.70 -17.43
CA PRO A 4 11.46 -2.35 -16.12
C PRO A 4 11.92 -3.82 -16.12
N SER A 5 11.97 -4.44 -17.30
CA SER A 5 12.31 -5.85 -17.46
C SER A 5 13.82 -6.19 -17.41
N LYS A 6 14.71 -5.18 -17.39
CA LYS A 6 16.18 -5.40 -17.47
C LYS A 6 16.91 -5.44 -16.12
N VAL A 7 16.29 -5.05 -15.01
CA VAL A 7 16.96 -5.04 -13.70
C VAL A 7 16.68 -6.32 -12.91
N ALA A 8 17.71 -6.81 -12.21
CA ALA A 8 17.63 -8.05 -11.43
C ALA A 8 16.73 -7.94 -10.20
N ALA A 9 16.68 -6.76 -9.59
CA ALA A 9 15.83 -6.46 -8.43
C ALA A 9 15.48 -4.97 -8.36
N HIS A 10 14.45 -4.66 -7.58
CA HIS A 10 14.09 -3.30 -7.14
C HIS A 10 14.20 -3.26 -5.62
N ILE A 11 14.97 -2.32 -5.09
CA ILE A 11 15.43 -2.35 -3.70
C ILE A 11 15.01 -1.08 -2.98
N LEU A 12 14.28 -1.24 -1.87
CA LEU A 12 13.94 -0.15 -0.96
C LEU A 12 15.08 0.07 0.03
N VAL A 13 15.55 1.31 0.13
CA VAL A 13 16.58 1.73 1.08
C VAL A 13 16.13 2.93 1.91
N SER A 14 16.91 3.28 2.94
CA SER A 14 16.67 4.52 3.70
C SER A 14 16.89 5.75 2.83
N ILE A 15 16.29 6.89 3.21
CA ILE A 15 16.48 8.17 2.51
C ILE A 15 17.94 8.60 2.52
N GLN A 16 18.67 8.31 3.62
CA GLN A 16 20.08 8.66 3.75
C GLN A 16 20.92 7.84 2.78
N ASP A 17 20.70 6.53 2.72
CA ASP A 17 21.41 5.63 1.81
C ASP A 17 21.07 5.91 0.35
N PHE A 18 19.81 6.29 0.06
CA PHE A 18 19.35 6.58 -1.29
C PHE A 18 20.15 7.68 -1.99
N SER A 19 20.63 8.67 -1.23
CA SER A 19 21.40 9.80 -1.76
C SER A 19 22.90 9.53 -1.85
N ALA A 20 23.41 8.47 -1.24
CA ALA A 20 24.83 8.14 -1.22
C ALA A 20 25.33 7.56 -2.56
N SER A 21 26.62 7.70 -2.84
CA SER A 21 27.29 7.06 -3.98
C SER A 21 27.41 5.55 -3.79
N GLU A 22 27.73 5.13 -2.57
CA GLU A 22 27.68 3.76 -2.11
C GLU A 22 26.41 3.59 -1.27
N ILE A 23 25.48 2.79 -1.78
CA ILE A 23 24.15 2.60 -1.19
C ILE A 23 24.20 1.39 -0.26
N SER A 24 23.99 1.59 1.03
CA SER A 24 23.84 0.50 2.01
C SER A 24 22.41 0.03 2.08
N MET A 25 22.24 -1.25 2.38
CA MET A 25 20.92 -1.81 2.70
C MET A 25 20.89 -2.33 4.13
N SER A 26 19.69 -2.47 4.70
CA SER A 26 19.53 -3.07 6.01
C SER A 26 20.03 -4.52 6.01
N ALA A 27 20.43 -5.03 7.18
CA ALA A 27 20.91 -6.42 7.33
C ALA A 27 19.88 -7.45 6.83
N ASP A 28 18.60 -7.23 7.10
CA ASP A 28 17.51 -8.11 6.65
C ASP A 28 17.36 -8.08 5.13
N ALA A 29 17.40 -6.88 4.53
CA ALA A 29 17.35 -6.72 3.07
C ALA A 29 18.57 -7.39 2.42
N HIS A 30 19.79 -7.17 2.94
CA HIS A 30 21.00 -7.83 2.47
C HIS A 30 20.87 -9.35 2.53
N HIS A 31 20.43 -9.89 3.66
CA HIS A 31 20.22 -11.34 3.80
C HIS A 31 19.23 -11.87 2.75
N HIS A 32 18.12 -11.20 2.54
CA HIS A 32 17.10 -11.57 1.54
C HIS A 32 17.69 -11.56 0.11
N PHE A 33 18.31 -10.45 -0.30
CA PHE A 33 18.84 -10.29 -1.65
C PHE A 33 20.06 -11.20 -1.93
N ALA A 34 20.91 -11.44 -0.93
CA ALA A 34 22.06 -12.31 -1.08
C ALA A 34 21.68 -13.80 -1.08
N ARG A 35 20.77 -14.22 -0.21
CA ARG A 35 20.46 -15.64 0.01
C ARG A 35 19.25 -16.14 -0.80
N VAL A 36 18.20 -15.34 -0.91
CA VAL A 36 16.96 -15.73 -1.60
C VAL A 36 17.05 -15.40 -3.07
N LEU A 37 17.31 -14.14 -3.43
CA LEU A 37 17.43 -13.70 -4.83
C LEU A 37 18.80 -13.97 -5.43
N ARG A 38 19.82 -14.24 -4.59
CA ARG A 38 21.18 -14.60 -5.01
C ARG A 38 21.79 -13.62 -5.98
N LEU A 39 21.64 -12.31 -5.67
CA LEU A 39 22.22 -11.25 -6.49
C LEU A 39 23.74 -11.43 -6.60
N LYS A 40 24.26 -11.19 -7.80
CA LYS A 40 25.68 -11.31 -8.13
C LYS A 40 26.31 -9.95 -8.42
N PRO A 41 27.58 -9.74 -8.09
CA PRO A 41 28.31 -8.54 -8.49
C PRO A 41 28.11 -8.18 -9.96
N GLY A 42 27.95 -6.88 -10.23
CA GLY A 42 27.75 -6.33 -11.58
C GLY A 42 26.32 -6.43 -12.11
N GLN A 43 25.38 -7.09 -11.42
CA GLN A 43 23.98 -7.08 -11.82
C GLN A 43 23.37 -5.70 -11.62
N ALA A 44 22.63 -5.22 -12.65
CA ALA A 44 21.88 -3.97 -12.56
C ALA A 44 20.65 -4.15 -11.66
N VAL A 45 20.43 -3.17 -10.79
CA VAL A 45 19.28 -3.04 -9.89
C VAL A 45 18.72 -1.63 -9.96
N SER A 46 17.45 -1.47 -9.61
CA SER A 46 16.88 -0.15 -9.34
C SER A 46 16.69 0.02 -7.83
N VAL A 47 16.83 1.25 -7.35
CA VAL A 47 16.75 1.59 -5.93
C VAL A 47 15.71 2.68 -5.72
N THR A 48 14.93 2.58 -4.66
CA THR A 48 13.92 3.58 -4.27
C THR A 48 14.03 3.92 -2.78
N ASP A 49 13.64 5.15 -2.44
CA ASP A 49 13.47 5.61 -1.06
C ASP A 49 12.05 5.38 -0.51
N GLY A 50 11.14 4.87 -1.35
CA GLY A 50 9.72 4.70 -1.01
C GLY A 50 8.92 6.02 -0.95
N ARG A 51 9.50 7.14 -1.37
CA ARG A 51 8.86 8.47 -1.40
C ARG A 51 8.80 9.06 -2.81
N GLY A 52 8.92 8.20 -3.83
CA GLY A 52 8.94 8.58 -5.23
C GLY A 52 10.35 8.72 -5.81
N GLY A 53 11.40 8.61 -5.00
CA GLY A 53 12.77 8.59 -5.47
C GLY A 53 13.08 7.28 -6.22
N ILE A 54 13.81 7.38 -7.33
CA ILE A 54 14.30 6.23 -8.09
C ILE A 54 15.68 6.55 -8.67
N ARG A 55 16.57 5.57 -8.66
CA ARG A 55 17.87 5.61 -9.31
C ARG A 55 18.35 4.22 -9.72
N SER A 56 19.30 4.18 -10.63
CA SER A 56 19.98 2.95 -11.04
C SER A 56 21.23 2.70 -10.19
N ALA A 57 21.50 1.43 -9.94
CA ALA A 57 22.71 0.97 -9.25
C ALA A 57 23.15 -0.38 -9.82
N VAL A 58 24.35 -0.80 -9.45
CA VAL A 58 24.85 -2.16 -9.69
C VAL A 58 25.24 -2.81 -8.36
N VAL A 59 25.14 -4.12 -8.31
CA VAL A 59 25.58 -4.91 -7.17
C VAL A 59 27.09 -4.82 -7.06
N SER A 60 27.60 -4.29 -5.92
CA SER A 60 29.05 -4.09 -5.71
C SER A 60 29.80 -5.42 -5.65
N SER A 61 31.09 -5.39 -5.96
CA SER A 61 31.97 -6.56 -5.80
C SER A 61 32.08 -7.04 -4.36
N SER A 62 31.90 -6.14 -3.39
CA SER A 62 31.88 -6.44 -1.95
C SER A 62 30.50 -6.84 -1.42
N PHE A 63 29.48 -6.91 -2.25
CA PHE A 63 28.07 -7.14 -1.85
C PHE A 63 27.87 -8.30 -0.89
N ALA A 64 28.53 -9.42 -1.14
CA ALA A 64 28.36 -10.62 -0.32
C ALA A 64 28.72 -10.41 1.16
N SER A 65 29.66 -9.50 1.45
CA SER A 65 30.14 -9.18 2.81
C SER A 65 29.55 -7.88 3.36
N SER A 66 29.26 -6.89 2.49
CA SER A 66 28.92 -5.54 2.92
C SER A 66 27.47 -5.15 2.64
N GLY A 67 26.78 -5.85 1.72
CA GLY A 67 25.45 -5.44 1.27
C GLY A 67 25.45 -4.13 0.48
N LEU A 68 26.59 -3.70 -0.11
CA LEU A 68 26.72 -2.44 -0.82
C LEU A 68 26.28 -2.54 -2.28
N LEU A 69 25.70 -1.46 -2.76
CA LEU A 69 25.38 -1.23 -4.17
C LEU A 69 26.11 0.06 -4.62
N ASP A 70 26.64 0.05 -5.82
CA ASP A 70 27.31 1.19 -6.42
C ASP A 70 26.29 1.96 -7.29
N ALA A 71 26.03 3.21 -6.96
CA ALA A 71 25.10 4.03 -7.72
C ALA A 71 25.64 4.29 -9.13
N THR A 72 24.79 4.15 -10.16
CA THR A 72 25.14 4.37 -11.57
C THR A 72 24.37 5.52 -12.21
N SER A 73 23.45 6.14 -11.50
CA SER A 73 22.76 7.35 -11.93
C SER A 73 22.56 8.30 -10.75
N GLU A 74 22.34 9.58 -11.06
CA GLU A 74 21.83 10.52 -10.07
C GLU A 74 20.43 10.13 -9.60
N PRO A 75 20.04 10.47 -8.35
CA PRO A 75 18.66 10.35 -7.89
C PRO A 75 17.70 11.12 -8.79
N SER A 76 16.59 10.53 -9.14
CA SER A 76 15.48 11.19 -9.81
C SER A 76 14.20 11.03 -8.99
N GLN A 77 13.28 11.98 -9.12
CA GLN A 77 12.02 12.00 -8.39
C GLN A 77 10.85 11.84 -9.37
N LEU A 78 10.01 10.87 -9.12
CA LEU A 78 8.75 10.72 -9.84
C LEU A 78 7.80 11.87 -9.49
N ALA A 79 6.95 12.25 -10.42
CA ALA A 79 5.91 13.24 -10.17
C ALA A 79 5.00 12.82 -9.00
N ALA A 80 4.59 13.79 -8.20
CA ALA A 80 3.63 13.56 -7.13
C ALA A 80 2.31 13.01 -7.71
N ARG A 81 1.74 12.05 -7.01
CA ARG A 81 0.45 11.47 -7.39
C ARG A 81 -0.69 12.46 -7.16
N GLY A 82 -1.68 12.44 -8.03
CA GLY A 82 -2.86 13.30 -7.94
C GLY A 82 -3.84 12.85 -6.85
N GLY A 83 -3.67 13.34 -5.64
CA GLY A 83 -4.53 13.01 -4.49
C GLY A 83 -4.14 11.71 -3.79
N SER A 84 -4.37 11.67 -2.48
CA SER A 84 -4.12 10.49 -1.65
C SER A 84 -5.30 9.53 -1.69
N ILE A 85 -5.02 8.24 -1.77
CA ILE A 85 -6.01 7.15 -1.72
C ILE A 85 -5.71 6.30 -0.49
N GLY A 86 -6.68 6.19 0.38
CA GLY A 86 -6.64 5.31 1.56
C GLY A 86 -7.64 4.17 1.47
N ILE A 87 -7.27 3.01 1.98
CA ILE A 87 -8.18 1.88 2.18
C ILE A 87 -8.10 1.46 3.65
N GLY A 88 -9.26 1.50 4.31
CA GLY A 88 -9.40 0.97 5.67
C GLY A 88 -10.00 -0.44 5.63
N LEU A 89 -9.50 -1.32 6.49
CA LEU A 89 -9.91 -2.72 6.61
C LEU A 89 -10.35 -3.01 8.04
N ALA A 90 -11.58 -3.43 8.21
CA ALA A 90 -12.01 -4.01 9.46
C ALA A 90 -11.22 -5.31 9.73
N LEU A 91 -10.85 -5.54 10.99
CA LEU A 91 -10.11 -6.74 11.37
C LEU A 91 -10.84 -8.01 10.96
N ALA A 92 -10.14 -8.86 10.21
CA ALA A 92 -10.57 -10.20 9.81
C ALA A 92 -9.65 -11.27 10.42
N LYS A 93 -10.11 -12.52 10.45
CA LYS A 93 -9.30 -13.67 10.92
C LYS A 93 -8.32 -14.17 9.85
N GLY A 94 -7.22 -14.77 10.31
CA GLY A 94 -6.25 -15.47 9.46
C GLY A 94 -5.30 -14.53 8.73
N GLU A 95 -4.81 -14.96 7.57
CA GLU A 95 -3.83 -14.24 6.73
C GLU A 95 -4.47 -13.22 5.77
N LYS A 96 -5.76 -12.93 5.93
CA LYS A 96 -6.48 -11.97 5.08
C LYS A 96 -5.90 -10.56 5.10
N PRO A 97 -5.48 -10.01 6.27
CA PRO A 97 -4.83 -8.70 6.30
C PRO A 97 -3.53 -8.64 5.50
N GLU A 98 -2.69 -9.67 5.53
CA GLU A 98 -1.43 -9.72 4.77
C GLU A 98 -1.70 -9.72 3.26
N LEU A 99 -2.62 -10.55 2.79
CA LEU A 99 -3.01 -10.57 1.38
C LEU A 99 -3.54 -9.22 0.93
N ALA A 100 -4.41 -8.60 1.73
CA ALA A 100 -4.95 -7.29 1.42
C ALA A 100 -3.84 -6.23 1.34
N VAL A 101 -2.98 -6.12 2.37
CA VAL A 101 -1.86 -5.16 2.39
C VAL A 101 -0.93 -5.37 1.19
N GLN A 102 -0.58 -6.62 0.87
CA GLN A 102 0.20 -6.95 -0.32
C GLN A 102 -0.44 -6.36 -1.58
N LYS A 103 -1.72 -6.68 -1.84
CA LYS A 103 -2.41 -6.25 -3.06
C LYS A 103 -2.68 -4.75 -3.11
N LEU A 104 -2.99 -4.14 -1.98
CA LEU A 104 -3.15 -2.69 -1.88
C LEU A 104 -1.83 -1.95 -2.18
N THR A 105 -0.71 -2.48 -1.72
CA THR A 105 0.62 -1.93 -2.04
C THR A 105 0.95 -2.09 -3.53
N GLU A 106 0.70 -3.25 -4.11
CA GLU A 106 0.87 -3.51 -5.56
C GLU A 106 0.01 -2.56 -6.41
N LEU A 107 -1.20 -2.24 -5.94
CA LEU A 107 -2.12 -1.28 -6.58
C LEU A 107 -1.75 0.18 -6.34
N ALA A 108 -0.69 0.43 -5.57
CA ALA A 108 -0.17 1.77 -5.32
C ALA A 108 -1.14 2.71 -4.60
N VAL A 109 -1.89 2.22 -3.60
CA VAL A 109 -2.58 3.08 -2.63
C VAL A 109 -1.54 3.84 -1.78
N ASP A 110 -1.96 4.91 -1.11
CA ASP A 110 -1.04 5.73 -0.32
C ASP A 110 -1.15 5.44 1.18
N ARG A 111 -2.29 4.93 1.64
CA ARG A 111 -2.55 4.66 3.06
C ARG A 111 -3.40 3.41 3.24
N ILE A 112 -2.99 2.55 4.15
CA ILE A 112 -3.69 1.32 4.53
C ILE A 112 -3.93 1.39 6.03
N VAL A 113 -5.20 1.31 6.45
CA VAL A 113 -5.58 1.43 7.86
C VAL A 113 -6.30 0.17 8.30
N LEU A 114 -5.87 -0.40 9.42
CA LEU A 114 -6.58 -1.49 10.09
C LEU A 114 -7.38 -0.88 11.25
N PHE A 115 -8.60 -1.33 11.44
CA PHE A 115 -9.46 -0.87 12.53
C PHE A 115 -10.35 -2.00 13.06
N GLU A 116 -10.90 -1.81 14.25
CA GLU A 116 -11.96 -2.68 14.77
C GLU A 116 -13.32 -2.13 14.42
N ALA A 117 -14.20 -3.02 13.91
CA ALA A 117 -15.62 -2.78 13.76
C ALA A 117 -16.42 -3.60 14.79
N GLU A 118 -17.67 -3.22 15.04
CA GLU A 118 -18.53 -3.87 16.04
C GLU A 118 -18.67 -5.37 15.77
N HIS A 119 -18.88 -5.75 14.51
CA HIS A 119 -19.00 -7.13 14.07
C HIS A 119 -17.68 -7.77 13.63
N SER A 120 -16.53 -7.16 13.92
CA SER A 120 -15.23 -7.78 13.70
C SER A 120 -15.07 -9.04 14.56
N VAL A 121 -14.67 -10.13 13.92
CA VAL A 121 -14.45 -11.42 14.62
C VAL A 121 -13.10 -11.47 15.33
N ALA A 122 -12.12 -10.71 14.83
CA ALA A 122 -10.82 -10.56 15.45
C ALA A 122 -10.80 -9.31 16.34
N ARG A 123 -10.03 -9.37 17.41
CA ARG A 123 -9.73 -8.25 18.31
C ARG A 123 -8.24 -8.21 18.58
N TRP A 124 -7.68 -7.03 18.64
CA TRP A 124 -6.30 -6.84 18.97
C TRP A 124 -6.18 -5.93 20.19
N ASP A 125 -5.51 -6.42 21.24
CA ASP A 125 -5.02 -5.54 22.28
C ASP A 125 -3.89 -4.64 21.73
N PRO A 126 -3.50 -3.55 22.41
CA PRO A 126 -2.51 -2.60 21.91
C PRO A 126 -1.18 -3.23 21.52
N ASP A 127 -0.65 -4.18 22.31
CA ASP A 127 0.65 -4.83 22.06
C ASP A 127 0.58 -5.71 20.80
N ARG A 128 -0.53 -6.44 20.66
CA ARG A 128 -0.80 -7.27 19.49
C ARG A 128 -1.01 -6.40 18.24
N ALA A 129 -1.71 -5.29 18.37
CA ALA A 129 -1.89 -4.33 17.28
C ALA A 129 -0.54 -3.82 16.78
N ALA A 130 0.33 -3.32 17.68
CA ALA A 130 1.65 -2.83 17.33
C ALA A 130 2.48 -3.88 16.59
N LYS A 131 2.53 -5.11 17.13
CA LYS A 131 3.28 -6.22 16.51
C LYS A 131 2.75 -6.60 15.13
N ASN A 132 1.42 -6.68 14.98
CA ASN A 132 0.81 -7.04 13.71
C ASN A 132 0.98 -5.93 12.66
N ILE A 133 0.87 -4.67 13.05
CA ILE A 133 1.11 -3.54 12.14
C ILE A 133 2.56 -3.56 11.63
N GLU A 134 3.55 -3.83 12.49
CA GLU A 134 4.95 -3.93 12.02
C GLU A 134 5.15 -5.09 11.05
N ARG A 135 4.51 -6.24 11.29
CA ARG A 135 4.49 -7.37 10.34
C ARG A 135 3.86 -6.96 8.99
N LEU A 136 2.74 -6.26 9.00
CA LEU A 136 2.06 -5.78 7.80
C LEU A 136 2.90 -4.71 7.05
N ARG A 137 3.64 -3.87 7.76
CA ARG A 137 4.63 -2.96 7.17
C ARG A 137 5.74 -3.73 6.43
N SER A 138 6.17 -4.86 6.98
CA SER A 138 7.14 -5.73 6.28
C SER A 138 6.56 -6.30 5.00
N VAL A 139 5.33 -6.81 5.03
CA VAL A 139 4.61 -7.28 3.83
C VAL A 139 4.50 -6.17 2.77
N SER A 140 4.19 -4.95 3.19
CA SER A 140 4.12 -3.79 2.29
C SER A 140 5.48 -3.47 1.67
N ARG A 141 6.57 -3.47 2.44
CA ARG A 141 7.93 -3.26 1.89
C ARG A 141 8.30 -4.31 0.84
N GLU A 142 8.01 -5.59 1.10
CA GLU A 142 8.25 -6.68 0.16
C GLU A 142 7.41 -6.54 -1.11
N ALA A 143 6.11 -6.21 -0.96
CA ALA A 143 5.20 -5.98 -2.08
C ALA A 143 5.63 -4.80 -2.95
N LEU A 144 6.09 -3.69 -2.34
CA LEU A 144 6.64 -2.54 -3.05
C LEU A 144 7.82 -2.95 -3.93
N GLN A 145 8.77 -3.69 -3.38
CA GLN A 145 9.96 -4.14 -4.10
C GLN A 145 9.60 -5.10 -5.24
N GLN A 146 8.67 -6.03 -5.00
CA GLN A 146 8.22 -6.98 -6.01
C GLN A 146 7.45 -6.28 -7.16
N SER A 147 6.57 -5.34 -6.85
CA SER A 147 5.81 -4.57 -7.85
C SER A 147 6.61 -3.45 -8.50
N ARG A 148 7.85 -3.21 -8.04
CA ARG A 148 8.71 -2.09 -8.46
C ARG A 148 8.09 -0.72 -8.24
N GLY A 149 7.31 -0.59 -7.17
CA GLY A 149 6.73 0.66 -6.75
C GLY A 149 7.77 1.61 -6.15
N CYS A 150 7.53 2.92 -6.27
CA CYS A 150 8.42 3.93 -5.68
C CYS A 150 7.76 4.73 -4.55
N PHE A 151 6.49 4.45 -4.23
CA PHE A 151 5.76 5.10 -3.14
C PHE A 151 5.25 4.04 -2.18
N LEU A 152 5.88 3.95 -1.01
CA LEU A 152 5.49 3.01 0.04
C LEU A 152 4.26 3.54 0.78
N PRO A 153 3.14 2.80 0.84
CA PRO A 153 1.98 3.23 1.60
C PRO A 153 2.28 3.24 3.10
N SER A 154 1.66 4.16 3.82
CA SER A 154 1.58 4.02 5.28
C SER A 154 0.70 2.84 5.64
N VAL A 155 1.11 2.05 6.64
CA VAL A 155 0.29 0.98 7.22
C VAL A 155 0.15 1.27 8.71
N GLU A 156 -1.08 1.45 9.17
CA GLU A 156 -1.34 1.91 10.52
C GLU A 156 -2.61 1.30 11.13
N TRP A 157 -2.72 1.43 12.43
CA TRP A 157 -3.90 1.16 13.22
C TRP A 157 -4.60 2.47 13.55
N ALA A 158 -5.91 2.53 13.44
CA ALA A 158 -6.70 3.68 13.88
C ALA A 158 -8.02 3.25 14.51
N ASP A 159 -8.59 4.14 15.32
CA ASP A 159 -9.94 4.01 15.83
C ASP A 159 -10.96 4.42 14.75
N LEU A 160 -12.08 3.70 14.68
CA LEU A 160 -13.12 3.98 13.68
C LEU A 160 -13.77 5.36 13.88
N GLN A 161 -13.86 5.85 15.12
CA GLN A 161 -14.39 7.18 15.40
C GLN A 161 -13.44 8.25 14.88
N GLU A 162 -12.12 8.09 15.09
CA GLU A 162 -11.12 9.01 14.54
C GLU A 162 -11.18 9.04 13.01
N LEU A 163 -11.25 7.87 12.37
CA LEU A 163 -11.38 7.76 10.92
C LEU A 163 -12.63 8.45 10.38
N SER A 164 -13.74 8.39 11.11
CA SER A 164 -15.01 9.00 10.70
C SER A 164 -14.96 10.52 10.60
N LEU A 165 -14.02 11.15 11.29
CA LEU A 165 -13.82 12.62 11.28
C LEU A 165 -12.98 13.09 10.09
N GLU A 166 -12.35 12.19 9.36
CA GLU A 166 -11.53 12.55 8.21
C GLU A 166 -12.40 12.95 7.01
N THR A 167 -11.92 13.95 6.26
CA THR A 167 -12.62 14.39 5.06
C THR A 167 -12.52 13.36 3.95
N GLY A 168 -13.64 13.03 3.32
CA GLY A 168 -13.69 12.12 2.18
C GLY A 168 -13.65 10.64 2.58
N VAL A 169 -14.08 10.34 3.81
CA VAL A 169 -14.28 8.95 4.27
C VAL A 169 -15.64 8.44 3.81
N ALA A 170 -15.65 7.23 3.28
CA ALA A 170 -16.87 6.49 2.95
C ALA A 170 -16.71 5.02 3.33
N ARG A 171 -17.82 4.40 3.72
CA ARG A 171 -17.86 2.94 3.91
C ARG A 171 -18.26 2.24 2.62
N ALA A 172 -17.67 1.09 2.33
CA ALA A 172 -18.17 0.19 1.30
C ALA A 172 -19.45 -0.51 1.80
N ASP A 173 -20.58 -0.23 1.14
CA ASP A 173 -21.89 -0.79 1.50
C ASP A 173 -22.83 -0.77 0.27
N PHE A 174 -23.84 -1.63 0.29
CA PHE A 174 -24.85 -1.62 -0.76
C PHE A 174 -25.71 -0.35 -0.74
N GLY A 175 -26.14 0.10 -1.93
CA GLY A 175 -26.96 1.30 -2.07
C GLY A 175 -26.18 2.61 -1.94
N GLY A 176 -24.86 2.55 -1.86
CA GLY A 176 -23.99 3.72 -1.92
C GLY A 176 -23.82 4.27 -3.34
N SER A 177 -23.16 5.41 -3.45
CA SER A 177 -22.80 6.02 -4.73
C SER A 177 -21.66 5.26 -5.41
N ASN A 178 -21.40 5.57 -6.68
CA ASN A 178 -20.16 5.11 -7.34
C ASN A 178 -18.94 5.81 -6.71
N PRO A 179 -17.79 5.14 -6.61
CA PRO A 179 -16.56 5.77 -6.14
C PRO A 179 -16.17 6.98 -7.00
N THR A 180 -15.79 8.08 -6.35
CA THR A 180 -15.24 9.27 -7.01
C THR A 180 -14.11 9.83 -6.18
N LEU A 181 -13.06 10.39 -6.79
CA LEU A 181 -11.92 10.96 -6.06
C LEU A 181 -12.22 12.27 -5.33
N ASP A 182 -13.23 12.98 -5.77
CA ASP A 182 -13.59 14.28 -5.16
C ASP A 182 -14.16 14.10 -3.75
N TRP A 183 -14.80 12.94 -3.49
CA TRP A 183 -15.54 12.68 -2.27
C TRP A 183 -15.07 11.43 -1.50
N HIS A 184 -14.32 10.52 -2.15
CA HIS A 184 -13.96 9.23 -1.55
C HIS A 184 -12.44 9.05 -1.56
N ARG A 185 -11.76 9.68 -0.60
CA ARG A 185 -10.31 9.58 -0.43
C ARG A 185 -9.91 8.43 0.49
N MET A 186 -10.81 8.00 1.36
CA MET A 186 -10.66 6.84 2.23
C MET A 186 -11.91 5.96 2.12
N VAL A 187 -11.72 4.74 1.64
CA VAL A 187 -12.81 3.75 1.57
C VAL A 187 -12.61 2.71 2.66
N LEU A 188 -13.57 2.63 3.57
CA LEU A 188 -13.56 1.67 4.68
C LEU A 188 -14.31 0.40 4.29
N ILE A 189 -13.66 -0.73 4.45
CA ILE A 189 -14.20 -2.07 4.19
C ILE A 189 -14.62 -2.68 5.52
N GLY A 190 -15.90 -2.97 5.67
CA GLY A 190 -16.48 -3.57 6.87
C GLY A 190 -16.12 -5.04 7.05
N PRO A 191 -16.43 -5.60 8.23
CA PRO A 191 -16.24 -7.02 8.51
C PRO A 191 -17.29 -7.87 7.76
N GLU A 192 -17.08 -9.18 7.74
CA GLU A 192 -18.03 -10.14 7.12
C GLU A 192 -19.43 -10.08 7.74
N GLY A 193 -19.54 -9.67 9.02
CA GLY A 193 -20.82 -9.45 9.72
C GLY A 193 -21.53 -8.16 9.29
N GLY A 194 -20.92 -7.36 8.40
CA GLY A 194 -21.44 -6.07 7.93
C GLY A 194 -21.33 -4.94 8.96
N TRP A 195 -21.74 -3.76 8.55
CA TRP A 195 -21.76 -2.56 9.38
C TRP A 195 -22.95 -2.57 10.35
N SER A 196 -22.73 -2.21 11.59
CA SER A 196 -23.81 -1.97 12.57
C SER A 196 -24.59 -0.68 12.22
N LYS A 197 -25.71 -0.48 12.87
CA LYS A 197 -26.49 0.76 12.69
C LYS A 197 -25.68 1.98 13.17
N SER A 198 -25.05 1.90 14.32
CA SER A 198 -24.21 2.96 14.88
C SER A 198 -23.05 3.33 13.97
N GLU A 199 -22.40 2.36 13.34
CA GLU A 199 -21.31 2.59 12.39
C GLU A 199 -21.81 3.24 11.08
N ARG A 200 -23.01 2.86 10.61
CA ARG A 200 -23.65 3.52 9.45
C ARG A 200 -24.02 4.96 9.73
N ASP A 201 -24.49 5.24 10.95
CA ASP A 201 -24.81 6.59 11.40
C ASP A 201 -23.53 7.44 11.56
N LEU A 202 -22.45 6.82 12.02
CA LEU A 202 -21.13 7.43 12.20
C LEU A 202 -20.48 7.79 10.85
N ILE A 203 -20.58 6.90 9.85
CA ILE A 203 -20.02 7.09 8.50
C ILE A 203 -21.18 7.05 7.49
N PRO A 204 -21.92 8.16 7.32
CA PRO A 204 -23.11 8.18 6.48
C PRO A 204 -22.82 7.99 4.99
N ASN A 205 -21.65 8.42 4.53
CA ASN A 205 -21.25 8.26 3.15
C ASN A 205 -20.99 6.79 2.83
N ALA A 206 -21.61 6.29 1.76
CA ALA A 206 -21.42 4.91 1.32
C ALA A 206 -21.06 4.85 -0.17
N VAL A 207 -20.21 3.89 -0.52
CA VAL A 207 -19.85 3.57 -1.91
C VAL A 207 -20.20 2.13 -2.22
N THR A 208 -20.79 1.89 -3.38
CA THR A 208 -21.07 0.55 -3.90
C THR A 208 -19.91 0.11 -4.80
N LEU A 209 -19.30 -1.03 -4.49
CA LEU A 209 -18.15 -1.54 -5.22
C LEU A 209 -18.53 -2.59 -6.28
N ALA A 210 -19.62 -3.32 -6.06
CA ALA A 210 -20.10 -4.37 -6.95
C ALA A 210 -21.60 -4.61 -6.73
N SER A 211 -22.24 -5.30 -7.67
CA SER A 211 -23.63 -5.74 -7.55
C SER A 211 -23.82 -6.99 -6.70
N THR A 212 -22.72 -7.64 -6.30
CA THR A 212 -22.71 -8.87 -5.50
C THR A 212 -21.94 -8.65 -4.19
N VAL A 213 -22.15 -9.52 -3.19
CA VAL A 213 -21.40 -9.50 -1.94
C VAL A 213 -19.96 -9.94 -2.22
N LEU A 214 -19.00 -9.09 -1.86
CA LEU A 214 -17.58 -9.37 -1.92
C LEU A 214 -17.07 -9.79 -0.55
N ARG A 215 -16.08 -10.67 -0.51
CA ARG A 215 -15.28 -10.88 0.70
C ARG A 215 -14.48 -9.62 1.02
N ALA A 216 -14.12 -9.39 2.28
CA ALA A 216 -13.45 -8.16 2.71
C ALA A 216 -12.16 -7.88 1.93
N GLU A 217 -11.30 -8.89 1.75
CA GLU A 217 -10.06 -8.76 0.96
C GLU A 217 -10.35 -8.42 -0.52
N THR A 218 -11.38 -9.02 -1.10
CA THR A 218 -11.80 -8.71 -2.48
C THR A 218 -12.37 -7.29 -2.58
N ALA A 219 -13.20 -6.89 -1.63
CA ALA A 219 -13.75 -5.53 -1.58
C ALA A 219 -12.65 -4.47 -1.49
N ALA A 220 -11.62 -4.71 -0.67
CA ALA A 220 -10.46 -3.83 -0.54
C ALA A 220 -9.70 -3.69 -1.87
N ILE A 221 -9.43 -4.80 -2.54
CA ILE A 221 -8.73 -4.80 -3.85
C ILE A 221 -9.56 -4.07 -4.90
N VAL A 222 -10.87 -4.31 -4.96
CA VAL A 222 -11.78 -3.63 -5.91
C VAL A 222 -11.84 -2.14 -5.61
N ALA A 223 -12.00 -1.73 -4.35
CA ALA A 223 -11.99 -0.32 -3.96
C ALA A 223 -10.70 0.38 -4.37
N ALA A 224 -9.55 -0.22 -4.07
CA ALA A 224 -8.25 0.30 -4.46
C ALA A 224 -8.11 0.41 -5.98
N ALA A 225 -8.46 -0.64 -6.73
CA ALA A 225 -8.37 -0.65 -8.18
C ALA A 225 -9.23 0.45 -8.83
N LEU A 226 -10.46 0.64 -8.35
CA LEU A 226 -11.35 1.70 -8.83
C LEU A 226 -10.80 3.10 -8.52
N CYS A 227 -10.39 3.34 -7.27
CA CYS A 227 -9.84 4.64 -6.86
C CYS A 227 -8.53 4.96 -7.60
N VAL A 228 -7.64 4.00 -7.75
CA VAL A 228 -6.38 4.19 -8.48
C VAL A 228 -6.63 4.39 -9.96
N ALA A 229 -7.53 3.62 -10.59
CA ALA A 229 -7.89 3.82 -11.99
C ALA A 229 -8.48 5.20 -12.27
N LEU A 230 -9.28 5.75 -11.34
CA LEU A 230 -9.78 7.12 -11.40
C LEU A 230 -8.64 8.15 -11.25
N ARG A 231 -7.73 7.96 -10.27
CA ARG A 231 -6.58 8.85 -10.04
C ARG A 231 -5.64 8.91 -11.25
N GLU A 232 -5.35 7.76 -11.82
CA GLU A 232 -4.47 7.64 -12.99
C GLU A 232 -5.19 7.96 -14.32
N ARG A 233 -6.49 8.33 -14.25
CA ARG A 233 -7.35 8.63 -15.41
C ARG A 233 -7.43 7.49 -16.43
N MET A 234 -7.31 6.24 -15.95
CA MET A 234 -7.51 5.05 -16.77
C MET A 234 -8.99 4.81 -17.08
N VAL A 235 -9.86 5.34 -16.23
CA VAL A 235 -11.33 5.33 -16.39
C VAL A 235 -11.87 6.73 -16.13
N ALA A 236 -12.97 7.11 -16.79
CA ALA A 236 -13.65 8.37 -16.54
C ALA A 236 -14.64 8.19 -15.37
N SER A 237 -14.71 9.20 -14.47
CA SER A 237 -15.80 9.27 -13.51
C SER A 237 -17.12 9.53 -14.29
N MET A 238 -18.14 8.73 -14.01
CA MET A 238 -19.48 9.04 -14.54
C MET A 238 -19.93 10.39 -13.99
N PRO A 239 -20.50 11.27 -14.83
CA PRO A 239 -21.05 12.53 -14.34
C PRO A 239 -22.11 12.22 -13.27
N THR A 240 -21.95 12.80 -12.08
CA THR A 240 -22.96 12.74 -11.03
C THR A 240 -24.19 13.49 -11.52
N ASN A 241 -25.24 12.79 -11.95
CA ASN A 241 -26.55 13.41 -12.12
C ASN A 241 -27.00 13.88 -10.73
N ARG A 242 -26.80 15.17 -10.45
CA ARG A 242 -27.48 15.84 -9.33
C ARG A 242 -28.96 15.95 -9.72
N GLN A 243 -29.79 15.09 -9.17
CA GLN A 243 -31.23 15.35 -9.04
C GLN A 243 -31.47 16.13 -7.78
#